data_48aae486dc7fa876f0c3f3549d4d678b
#
_entry.id   48aae486dc7fa876f0c3f3549d4d678b
#
_cell.length_a   1.000
_cell.length_b   1.000
_cell.length_c   1.000
_cell.angle_alpha   90.00
_cell.angle_beta   90.00
_cell.angle_gamma   90.00
#
_symmetry.space_group_name_H-M   'P 1'
#
loop_
_entity.id
_entity.type
_entity.pdbx_description
1 polymer ?
#
loop_
_entity_poly.entity_id
_entity_poly.type
_entity_poly.pdbx_seq_one_letter_code
_entity_poly.pdbx_strand_id
1 'polypeptide(L)'
;LAPEKKFMPSSQSYFLAQSLGVASNRDAWVYNFSLEILKSNIKKTIAHYNDQRLLITKNQQPEPIKDAVLGSWTRDWLNHLKKNNTIVEDNTEYRKALYRPFTKVNSYFADNLNQERYQMPKLFPAPALNNILICVSGVGTTKEFSTLITKAVPDLQLLANAQCFPLYYYEKKDVPKMDFYDGVEQQDYIRRDAVSDFILDKAKKQYGENVTKEDIFYYVYGFLHSKEYRVAFANDLKKMLPRLPLLKEAKDFWAFSKAGRALAELHLNYESVPPFEGAEVVHTPLTISETMKSLSQGEIKYADYEVQKMQFPKKDQKDTIIYNSRISVCKIPLKAYEYVVNGKSAIEWVMERYKMTDYKESRIVNNPNDWAKETGNPKYILDLLLSIINVSVQTAEIVERLPKAEFE
;
A
#
# COMPACT_ATOMS: atom_id res chain seq x y z
N LEU A 1 7.07 18.02 -8.04
CA LEU A 1 5.73 17.70 -7.56
C LEU A 1 5.28 18.54 -6.36
N ALA A 2 6.17 18.94 -5.47
CA ALA A 2 5.88 19.75 -4.29
C ALA A 2 6.98 20.81 -4.05
N PRO A 3 6.71 21.86 -3.27
CA PRO A 3 7.64 22.98 -3.06
C PRO A 3 8.77 22.68 -2.08
N GLU A 4 9.81 23.49 -2.14
CA GLU A 4 11.06 23.36 -1.39
C GLU A 4 10.95 23.64 0.13
N LYS A 5 9.84 24.15 0.64
CA LYS A 5 9.63 24.41 2.07
C LYS A 5 8.64 23.44 2.70
N LYS A 6 9.05 22.87 3.82
CA LYS A 6 8.29 21.94 4.68
C LYS A 6 6.76 22.08 4.55
N PHE A 7 6.14 21.11 3.86
CA PHE A 7 4.71 20.78 3.93
C PHE A 7 3.67 21.82 3.50
N MET A 8 4.04 22.93 2.86
CA MET A 8 3.08 23.80 2.19
C MET A 8 3.28 23.75 0.68
N PRO A 9 2.29 23.30 -0.09
CA PRO A 9 2.33 23.35 -1.55
C PRO A 9 2.41 24.82 -1.99
N SER A 10 3.33 25.14 -2.90
CA SER A 10 3.30 26.45 -3.53
C SER A 10 2.09 26.51 -4.47
N SER A 11 1.53 27.69 -4.69
CA SER A 11 0.49 27.92 -5.70
C SER A 11 0.91 27.49 -7.12
N GLN A 12 2.20 27.22 -7.34
CA GLN A 12 2.79 26.81 -8.62
C GLN A 12 3.15 25.32 -8.71
N SER A 13 2.73 24.48 -7.74
CA SER A 13 2.94 23.04 -7.79
C SER A 13 1.85 22.30 -8.54
N TYR A 14 2.13 21.05 -8.95
CA TYR A 14 1.12 20.18 -9.52
C TYR A 14 0.02 19.82 -8.51
N PHE A 15 0.40 19.61 -7.25
CA PHE A 15 -0.51 19.18 -6.19
C PHE A 15 -0.59 20.18 -5.05
N LEU A 16 -1.80 20.41 -4.56
CA LEU A 16 -2.11 21.25 -3.40
C LEU A 16 -1.96 20.51 -2.08
N ALA A 17 -1.98 19.18 -2.11
CA ALA A 17 -1.87 18.33 -0.94
C ALA A 17 -0.86 17.20 -1.18
N GLN A 18 -0.16 16.81 -0.12
CA GLN A 18 0.75 15.66 -0.09
C GLN A 18 0.87 15.12 1.32
N SER A 19 1.30 13.88 1.44
CA SER A 19 1.59 13.25 2.72
C SER A 19 2.73 12.25 2.58
N LEU A 20 3.43 11.99 3.69
CA LEU A 20 4.19 10.75 3.82
C LEU A 20 3.24 9.59 4.12
N GLY A 21 3.66 8.35 3.81
CA GLY A 21 2.98 7.15 4.27
C GLY A 21 3.00 7.04 5.80
N VAL A 22 2.10 6.22 6.36
CA VAL A 22 1.97 6.05 7.81
C VAL A 22 3.21 5.39 8.40
N ALA A 23 3.75 5.96 9.48
CA ALA A 23 4.82 5.38 10.29
C ALA A 23 4.23 4.82 11.59
N SER A 24 4.08 3.51 11.68
CA SER A 24 3.52 2.87 12.88
C SER A 24 4.52 2.76 14.02
N ASN A 25 5.78 2.44 13.70
CA ASN A 25 6.84 2.02 14.64
C ASN A 25 6.44 0.84 15.54
N ARG A 26 5.36 0.14 15.18
CA ARG A 26 4.84 -1.06 15.85
C ARG A 26 4.09 -1.97 14.88
N ASP A 27 4.68 -2.26 13.72
CA ASP A 27 4.05 -2.96 12.60
C ASP A 27 3.38 -4.26 13.02
N ALA A 28 3.99 -5.07 13.87
CA ALA A 28 3.43 -6.33 14.36
C ALA A 28 2.05 -6.17 15.05
N TRP A 29 1.81 -5.01 15.67
CA TRP A 29 0.60 -4.71 16.42
C TRP A 29 -0.52 -4.14 15.57
N VAL A 30 -0.18 -3.27 14.60
CA VAL A 30 -1.17 -2.48 13.84
C VAL A 30 -1.42 -2.99 12.43
N TYR A 31 -0.68 -3.99 11.96
CA TYR A 31 -0.89 -4.65 10.67
C TYR A 31 -1.05 -6.15 10.84
N ASN A 32 -2.07 -6.72 10.22
CA ASN A 32 -2.24 -8.18 10.13
C ASN A 32 -3.06 -8.54 8.89
N PHE A 33 -2.80 -9.72 8.31
CA PHE A 33 -3.66 -10.26 7.25
C PHE A 33 -5.05 -10.59 7.79
N SER A 34 -5.14 -11.17 9.00
CA SER A 34 -6.41 -11.45 9.69
C SER A 34 -6.93 -10.20 10.39
N LEU A 35 -8.19 -9.84 10.12
CA LEU A 35 -8.87 -8.77 10.85
C LEU A 35 -9.20 -9.16 12.29
N GLU A 36 -9.55 -10.42 12.52
CA GLU A 36 -9.87 -10.92 13.86
C GLU A 36 -8.64 -10.91 14.77
N ILE A 37 -7.50 -11.39 14.27
CA ILE A 37 -6.23 -11.35 15.01
C ILE A 37 -5.80 -9.91 15.26
N LEU A 38 -5.93 -9.02 14.26
CA LEU A 38 -5.64 -7.59 14.45
C LEU A 38 -6.47 -6.99 15.57
N LYS A 39 -7.80 -7.19 15.56
CA LYS A 39 -8.69 -6.70 16.62
C LYS A 39 -8.31 -7.23 17.99
N SER A 40 -7.99 -8.52 18.09
CA SER A 40 -7.53 -9.13 19.34
C SER A 40 -6.24 -8.48 19.84
N ASN A 41 -5.25 -8.25 18.96
CA ASN A 41 -4.00 -7.60 19.31
C ASN A 41 -4.22 -6.15 19.77
N ILE A 42 -5.06 -5.39 19.08
CA ILE A 42 -5.38 -4.00 19.44
C ILE A 42 -6.04 -3.94 20.83
N LYS A 43 -7.04 -4.77 21.10
CA LYS A 43 -7.69 -4.84 22.43
C LYS A 43 -6.69 -5.16 23.54
N LYS A 44 -5.85 -6.19 23.32
CA LYS A 44 -4.83 -6.61 24.29
C LYS A 44 -3.83 -5.49 24.58
N THR A 45 -3.32 -4.82 23.56
CA THR A 45 -2.31 -3.79 23.72
C THR A 45 -2.88 -2.50 24.35
N ILE A 46 -4.13 -2.12 24.02
CA ILE A 46 -4.82 -1.00 24.66
C ILE A 46 -5.10 -1.28 26.15
N ALA A 47 -5.56 -2.49 26.48
CA ALA A 47 -5.77 -2.90 27.86
C ALA A 47 -4.48 -2.79 28.66
N HIS A 48 -3.36 -3.37 28.16
CA HIS A 48 -2.06 -3.27 28.81
C HIS A 48 -1.61 -1.82 29.03
N TYR A 49 -1.72 -0.96 28.02
CA TYR A 49 -1.38 0.46 28.17
C TYR A 49 -2.21 1.13 29.28
N ASN A 50 -3.52 0.94 29.29
CA ASN A 50 -4.41 1.57 30.29
C ASN A 50 -4.16 1.03 31.70
N ASP A 51 -3.86 -0.26 31.87
CA ASP A 51 -3.47 -0.84 33.15
C ASP A 51 -2.17 -0.22 33.67
N GLN A 52 -1.14 -0.09 32.84
CA GLN A 52 0.12 0.57 33.23
C GLN A 52 -0.10 2.05 33.58
N ARG A 53 -0.96 2.75 32.82
CA ARG A 53 -1.33 4.14 33.14
C ARG A 53 -1.97 4.27 34.51
N LEU A 54 -2.90 3.38 34.85
CA LEU A 54 -3.58 3.40 36.15
C LEU A 54 -2.62 3.10 37.30
N LEU A 55 -1.70 2.14 37.14
CA LEU A 55 -0.70 1.81 38.16
C LEU A 55 0.23 3.00 38.46
N ILE A 56 0.67 3.71 37.42
CA ILE A 56 1.51 4.90 37.57
C ILE A 56 0.72 6.04 38.19
N THR A 57 -0.50 6.31 37.74
CA THR A 57 -1.35 7.38 38.28
C THR A 57 -1.66 7.18 39.78
N LYS A 58 -1.81 5.93 40.20
CA LYS A 58 -2.03 5.58 41.64
C LYS A 58 -0.74 5.50 42.45
N ASN A 59 0.41 5.88 41.91
CA ASN A 59 1.74 5.76 42.50
C ASN A 59 2.11 4.32 42.96
N GLN A 60 1.54 3.32 42.32
CA GLN A 60 1.82 1.91 42.60
C GLN A 60 3.09 1.41 41.87
N GLN A 61 3.52 2.13 40.84
CA GLN A 61 4.80 1.92 40.15
C GLN A 61 5.34 3.22 39.56
N PRO A 62 6.69 3.42 39.46
CA PRO A 62 7.27 4.67 38.96
C PRO A 62 7.30 4.75 37.44
N GLU A 63 7.37 3.62 36.75
CA GLU A 63 7.50 3.50 35.29
C GLU A 63 6.66 2.33 34.75
N PRO A 64 6.29 2.38 33.45
CA PRO A 64 5.53 1.28 32.85
C PRO A 64 6.37 0.01 32.71
N ILE A 65 5.74 -1.14 32.95
CA ILE A 65 6.34 -2.43 32.65
C ILE A 65 6.30 -2.61 31.12
N LYS A 66 7.49 -2.66 30.51
CA LYS A 66 7.67 -2.79 29.06
C LYS A 66 7.70 -4.25 28.64
N ASP A 67 6.56 -4.92 28.70
CA ASP A 67 6.44 -6.29 28.18
C ASP A 67 6.13 -6.26 26.68
N ALA A 68 7.09 -6.73 25.87
CA ALA A 68 6.99 -6.79 24.41
C ALA A 68 5.85 -7.72 23.91
N VAL A 69 5.43 -8.68 24.73
CA VAL A 69 4.29 -9.57 24.41
C VAL A 69 2.94 -8.89 24.61
N LEU A 70 2.89 -7.83 25.41
CA LEU A 70 1.67 -7.08 25.75
C LEU A 70 1.56 -5.77 24.98
N GLY A 71 2.67 -5.17 24.58
CA GLY A 71 2.65 -3.93 23.82
C GLY A 71 4.01 -3.40 23.41
N SER A 72 4.02 -2.49 22.45
CA SER A 72 5.23 -1.79 21.99
C SER A 72 5.25 -0.36 22.55
N TRP A 73 6.14 -0.11 23.50
CA TRP A 73 6.32 1.20 24.14
C TRP A 73 7.17 2.12 23.28
N THR A 74 6.51 2.84 22.37
CA THR A 74 7.14 3.88 21.55
C THR A 74 7.16 5.23 22.27
N ARG A 75 7.90 6.19 21.71
CA ARG A 75 7.94 7.59 22.20
C ARG A 75 6.54 8.19 22.35
N ASP A 76 5.66 7.87 21.42
CA ASP A 76 4.29 8.33 21.37
C ASP A 76 3.49 7.85 22.60
N TRP A 77 3.52 6.56 22.90
CA TRP A 77 2.87 6.02 24.11
C TRP A 77 3.40 6.61 25.40
N LEU A 78 4.72 6.84 25.50
CA LEU A 78 5.31 7.49 26.65
C LEU A 78 4.82 8.93 26.80
N ASN A 79 4.58 9.64 25.69
CA ASN A 79 4.00 10.98 25.71
C ASN A 79 2.52 10.98 26.13
N HIS A 80 1.72 10.02 25.64
CA HIS A 80 0.34 9.83 26.08
C HIS A 80 0.28 9.50 27.58
N LEU A 81 1.18 8.66 28.06
CA LEU A 81 1.28 8.28 29.47
C LEU A 81 1.59 9.49 30.37
N LYS A 82 2.58 10.32 30.00
CA LYS A 82 2.93 11.55 30.73
C LYS A 82 1.75 12.53 30.85
N LYS A 83 0.86 12.53 29.85
CA LYS A 83 -0.36 13.35 29.83
C LYS A 83 -1.55 12.66 30.51
N ASN A 84 -1.36 11.48 31.06
CA ASN A 84 -2.40 10.62 31.65
C ASN A 84 -3.58 10.36 30.69
N ASN A 85 -3.34 10.30 29.39
CA ASN A 85 -4.37 10.06 28.37
C ASN A 85 -4.81 8.59 28.40
N THR A 86 -6.12 8.36 28.44
CA THR A 86 -6.72 7.04 28.22
C THR A 86 -6.75 6.75 26.72
N ILE A 87 -6.40 5.53 26.34
CA ILE A 87 -6.56 5.04 24.97
C ILE A 87 -7.83 4.20 24.89
N VAL A 88 -8.69 4.51 23.89
CA VAL A 88 -9.93 3.78 23.62
C VAL A 88 -9.86 3.22 22.20
N GLU A 89 -10.32 1.98 22.03
CA GLU A 89 -10.48 1.38 20.70
C GLU A 89 -11.58 2.11 19.94
N ASP A 90 -11.29 2.48 18.69
CA ASP A 90 -12.26 3.05 17.76
C ASP A 90 -12.41 2.09 16.55
N ASN A 91 -13.59 1.50 16.43
CA ASN A 91 -13.89 0.56 15.35
C ASN A 91 -13.85 1.21 13.95
N THR A 92 -13.98 2.53 13.86
CA THR A 92 -13.91 3.27 12.60
C THR A 92 -12.47 3.42 12.10
N GLU A 93 -11.47 3.09 12.92
CA GLU A 93 -10.06 3.17 12.58
C GLU A 93 -9.46 1.89 11.99
N TYR A 94 -10.25 0.82 11.83
CA TYR A 94 -9.82 -0.34 11.07
C TYR A 94 -9.91 -0.03 9.57
N ARG A 95 -8.77 -0.10 8.86
CA ARG A 95 -8.62 0.26 7.45
C ARG A 95 -7.90 -0.86 6.68
N LYS A 96 -8.06 -0.87 5.36
CA LYS A 96 -7.11 -1.57 4.49
C LYS A 96 -5.90 -0.66 4.26
N ALA A 97 -4.71 -1.23 4.39
CA ALA A 97 -3.45 -0.55 4.11
C ALA A 97 -2.68 -1.27 3.01
N LEU A 98 -1.96 -0.52 2.19
CA LEU A 98 -0.92 -1.06 1.31
C LEU A 98 0.42 -1.00 2.07
N TYR A 99 0.73 -2.10 2.74
CA TYR A 99 1.87 -2.21 3.68
C TYR A 99 3.22 -2.24 2.96
N ARG A 100 3.30 -3.01 1.87
CA ARG A 100 4.46 -3.07 0.94
C ARG A 100 3.91 -3.18 -0.47
N PRO A 101 4.73 -3.05 -1.52
CA PRO A 101 4.24 -3.23 -2.88
C PRO A 101 3.44 -4.54 -3.02
N PHE A 102 2.23 -4.42 -3.55
CA PHE A 102 1.29 -5.54 -3.78
C PHE A 102 0.94 -6.35 -2.52
N THR A 103 1.08 -5.75 -1.33
CA THR A 103 0.77 -6.39 -0.04
C THR A 103 -0.27 -5.59 0.70
N LYS A 104 -1.53 -5.94 0.49
CA LYS A 104 -2.67 -5.35 1.17
C LYS A 104 -2.96 -6.12 2.46
N VAL A 105 -3.08 -5.40 3.57
CA VAL A 105 -3.35 -5.96 4.90
C VAL A 105 -4.43 -5.15 5.61
N ASN A 106 -4.98 -5.70 6.69
CA ASN A 106 -5.76 -4.92 7.62
C ASN A 106 -4.83 -4.09 8.50
N SER A 107 -5.24 -2.88 8.82
CA SER A 107 -4.47 -1.95 9.66
C SER A 107 -5.38 -1.28 10.70
N TYR A 108 -4.78 -0.88 11.80
CA TYR A 108 -5.42 0.02 12.76
C TYR A 108 -4.81 1.41 12.63
N PHE A 109 -5.59 2.36 12.13
CA PHE A 109 -5.12 3.67 11.66
C PHE A 109 -5.18 4.77 12.71
N ALA A 110 -5.59 4.48 13.95
CA ALA A 110 -5.74 5.46 15.02
C ALA A 110 -4.44 6.19 15.38
N ASP A 111 -4.56 7.46 15.75
CA ASP A 111 -3.44 8.33 16.13
C ASP A 111 -2.62 7.77 17.30
N ASN A 112 -3.31 7.23 18.29
CA ASN A 112 -2.73 6.73 19.54
C ASN A 112 -1.95 5.40 19.39
N LEU A 113 -2.00 4.76 18.21
CA LEU A 113 -1.28 3.51 17.92
C LEU A 113 -0.37 3.61 16.68
N ASN A 114 -0.26 4.79 16.06
CA ASN A 114 0.69 5.07 15.00
C ASN A 114 1.59 6.23 15.40
N GLN A 115 2.89 6.09 15.20
CA GLN A 115 3.87 7.12 15.59
C GLN A 115 3.63 8.42 14.83
N GLU A 116 3.33 8.33 13.52
CA GLU A 116 3.02 9.48 12.67
C GLU A 116 2.05 9.05 11.55
N ARG A 117 0.92 9.72 11.47
CA ARG A 117 -0.03 9.57 10.35
C ARG A 117 0.13 10.67 9.30
N TYR A 118 0.93 11.69 9.59
CA TYR A 118 1.16 12.88 8.77
C TYR A 118 -0.16 13.52 8.30
N GLN A 119 -0.34 13.76 6.99
CA GLN A 119 -1.59 14.30 6.45
C GLN A 119 -2.57 13.22 5.99
N MET A 120 -2.28 11.92 6.20
CA MET A 120 -3.15 10.83 5.78
C MET A 120 -4.59 10.94 6.31
N PRO A 121 -4.88 11.44 7.52
CA PRO A 121 -6.26 11.67 7.96
C PRO A 121 -7.06 12.67 7.11
N LYS A 122 -6.39 13.59 6.40
CA LYS A 122 -7.05 14.48 5.43
C LYS A 122 -7.29 13.81 4.08
N LEU A 123 -6.56 12.73 3.80
CA LEU A 123 -6.67 11.98 2.54
C LEU A 123 -7.64 10.81 2.67
N PHE A 124 -7.74 10.21 3.86
CA PHE A 124 -8.63 9.11 4.22
C PHE A 124 -9.33 9.40 5.56
N PRO A 125 -10.22 10.40 5.64
CA PRO A 125 -10.78 10.82 6.92
C PRO A 125 -11.80 9.83 7.50
N ALA A 126 -12.49 9.06 6.66
CA ALA A 126 -13.49 8.07 7.07
C ALA A 126 -13.45 6.83 6.16
N PRO A 127 -13.90 5.63 6.64
CA PRO A 127 -13.89 4.39 5.86
C PRO A 127 -14.64 4.48 4.53
N ALA A 128 -15.74 5.22 4.50
CA ALA A 128 -16.59 5.37 3.32
C ALA A 128 -16.05 6.34 2.27
N LEU A 129 -15.03 7.15 2.60
CA LEU A 129 -14.48 8.16 1.70
C LEU A 129 -13.28 7.61 0.93
N ASN A 130 -13.45 7.51 -0.39
CA ASN A 130 -12.46 6.94 -1.29
C ASN A 130 -11.47 7.98 -1.79
N ASN A 131 -10.23 7.58 -1.96
CA ASN A 131 -9.19 8.39 -2.58
C ASN A 131 -8.22 7.51 -3.38
N ILE A 132 -7.43 8.14 -4.25
CA ILE A 132 -6.36 7.51 -5.01
C ILE A 132 -5.11 8.36 -4.83
N LEU A 133 -3.99 7.71 -4.53
CA LEU A 133 -2.72 8.37 -4.29
C LEU A 133 -1.64 7.82 -5.20
N ILE A 134 -0.90 8.70 -5.88
CA ILE A 134 0.38 8.38 -6.49
C ILE A 134 1.44 8.43 -5.40
N CYS A 135 2.09 7.31 -5.15
CA CYS A 135 3.21 7.20 -4.21
C CYS A 135 4.53 7.14 -4.98
N VAL A 136 5.53 7.86 -4.52
CA VAL A 136 6.89 7.84 -5.09
C VAL A 136 7.91 7.57 -4.00
N SER A 137 9.10 7.09 -4.38
CA SER A 137 10.23 6.91 -3.46
C SER A 137 10.57 8.21 -2.74
N GLY A 138 10.85 8.11 -1.45
CA GLY A 138 11.26 9.26 -0.64
C GLY A 138 12.63 9.81 -1.04
N VAL A 139 12.86 11.07 -0.70
CA VAL A 139 14.12 11.74 -0.92
C VAL A 139 15.22 11.13 -0.02
N GLY A 140 16.41 10.95 -0.55
CA GLY A 140 17.55 10.37 0.17
C GLY A 140 17.56 8.83 0.22
N THR A 141 16.69 8.15 -0.52
CA THR A 141 16.74 6.70 -0.65
C THR A 141 17.96 6.23 -1.43
N THR A 142 18.52 5.09 -1.03
CA THR A 142 19.62 4.42 -1.75
C THR A 142 19.13 3.57 -2.92
N LYS A 143 17.81 3.31 -2.99
CA LYS A 143 17.19 2.53 -4.05
C LYS A 143 16.87 3.39 -5.26
N GLU A 144 16.67 2.72 -6.39
CA GLU A 144 16.19 3.39 -7.59
C GLU A 144 14.79 3.98 -7.38
N PHE A 145 14.53 5.07 -8.10
CA PHE A 145 13.22 5.72 -8.07
C PHE A 145 12.13 4.74 -8.48
N SER A 146 11.06 4.73 -7.71
CA SER A 146 9.87 3.90 -7.96
C SER A 146 8.61 4.71 -7.75
N THR A 147 7.56 4.33 -8.47
CA THR A 147 6.22 4.88 -8.27
C THR A 147 5.20 3.73 -8.23
N LEU A 148 4.16 3.92 -7.43
CA LEU A 148 3.03 3.02 -7.32
C LEU A 148 1.78 3.84 -7.00
N ILE A 149 0.61 3.36 -7.40
CA ILE A 149 -0.67 4.00 -7.09
C ILE A 149 -1.45 3.12 -6.11
N THR A 150 -2.22 3.74 -5.21
CA THR A 150 -3.01 3.03 -4.21
C THR A 150 -4.33 3.73 -3.90
N LYS A 151 -5.36 2.93 -3.59
CA LYS A 151 -6.63 3.36 -2.99
C LYS A 151 -6.75 2.97 -1.51
N ALA A 152 -5.72 2.34 -0.95
CA ALA A 152 -5.60 1.98 0.46
C ALA A 152 -4.59 2.88 1.15
N VAL A 153 -4.66 2.99 2.47
CA VAL A 153 -3.71 3.79 3.27
C VAL A 153 -2.28 3.25 3.09
N PRO A 154 -1.33 4.03 2.56
CA PRO A 154 0.03 3.56 2.35
C PRO A 154 0.87 3.62 3.63
N ASP A 155 1.65 2.57 3.87
CA ASP A 155 2.72 2.57 4.87
C ASP A 155 3.91 3.43 4.42
N LEU A 156 4.67 4.00 5.35
CA LEU A 156 5.84 4.83 5.06
C LEU A 156 6.90 4.07 4.25
N GLN A 157 7.06 2.77 4.54
CA GLN A 157 8.05 1.93 3.86
C GLN A 157 7.51 1.22 2.61
N LEU A 158 6.32 1.62 2.12
CA LEU A 158 5.81 1.15 0.83
C LEU A 158 6.84 1.35 -0.29
N LEU A 159 7.46 2.54 -0.36
CA LEU A 159 8.48 2.92 -1.34
C LEU A 159 9.70 3.59 -0.69
N ALA A 160 10.16 3.11 0.47
CA ALA A 160 11.28 3.71 1.20
C ALA A 160 11.06 5.21 1.50
N ASN A 161 10.33 5.52 2.57
CA ASN A 161 9.86 6.88 2.92
C ASN A 161 8.89 7.47 1.88
N ALA A 162 7.88 6.69 1.50
CA ALA A 162 6.93 7.02 0.45
C ALA A 162 6.36 8.44 0.59
N GLN A 163 6.45 9.20 -0.49
CA GLN A 163 5.79 10.50 -0.67
C GLN A 163 4.52 10.26 -1.50
N CYS A 164 3.38 10.72 -1.00
CA CYS A 164 2.08 10.40 -1.57
C CYS A 164 1.35 11.67 -2.03
N PHE A 165 0.87 11.65 -3.27
CA PHE A 165 0.18 12.76 -3.94
C PHE A 165 -1.24 12.30 -4.27
N PRO A 166 -2.27 12.87 -3.63
CA PRO A 166 -3.63 12.41 -3.78
C PRO A 166 -4.33 13.02 -5.01
N LEU A 167 -5.39 12.34 -5.48
CA LEU A 167 -6.32 12.93 -6.44
C LEU A 167 -7.23 13.95 -5.73
N TYR A 168 -7.64 13.63 -4.49
CA TYR A 168 -8.49 14.48 -3.66
C TYR A 168 -7.91 14.68 -2.27
N TYR A 169 -8.35 15.72 -1.57
CA TYR A 169 -8.22 15.86 -0.13
C TYR A 169 -9.55 16.31 0.47
N TYR A 170 -9.68 16.15 1.77
CA TYR A 170 -10.94 16.40 2.47
C TYR A 170 -10.73 17.44 3.56
N GLU A 171 -11.67 18.38 3.62
CA GLU A 171 -11.78 19.40 4.66
C GLU A 171 -13.00 19.09 5.52
N LYS A 172 -12.83 19.12 6.84
CA LYS A 172 -13.96 18.96 7.77
C LYS A 172 -14.87 20.19 7.67
N LYS A 173 -16.17 19.98 7.60
CA LYS A 173 -17.13 21.07 7.65
C LYS A 173 -17.18 21.65 9.06
N ASP A 174 -17.11 22.96 9.18
CA ASP A 174 -17.41 23.68 10.42
C ASP A 174 -18.92 23.78 10.60
N VAL A 175 -19.58 22.66 10.91
CA VAL A 175 -21.02 22.67 11.23
C VAL A 175 -21.13 22.60 12.75
N PRO A 176 -21.89 23.52 13.40
CA PRO A 176 -22.25 23.34 14.80
C PRO A 176 -22.95 21.99 14.97
N LYS A 177 -22.50 21.18 15.95
CA LYS A 177 -23.16 19.91 16.28
C LYS A 177 -24.61 20.20 16.64
N MET A 178 -25.50 20.03 15.71
CA MET A 178 -26.92 19.82 16.02
C MET A 178 -27.06 18.32 16.28
N ASP A 179 -27.21 17.99 17.56
CA ASP A 179 -27.58 16.63 17.97
C ASP A 179 -28.92 16.25 17.34
N PHE A 180 -29.02 15.01 16.95
CA PHE A 180 -30.14 14.26 16.39
C PHE A 180 -30.06 14.02 14.89
N TYR A 181 -29.30 13.01 14.48
CA TYR A 181 -29.68 11.92 13.58
C TYR A 181 -28.44 11.10 13.24
N ASP A 182 -28.41 9.88 13.70
CA ASP A 182 -27.43 8.86 13.29
C ASP A 182 -27.45 8.64 11.79
N GLY A 183 -26.28 8.67 11.15
CA GLY A 183 -26.12 7.95 9.90
C GLY A 183 -25.57 8.68 8.69
N VAL A 184 -24.75 9.76 8.78
CA VAL A 184 -24.14 10.33 7.56
C VAL A 184 -22.72 10.84 7.77
N GLU A 185 -21.75 9.94 7.90
CA GLU A 185 -20.31 10.29 7.92
C GLU A 185 -19.84 11.02 6.65
N GLN A 186 -20.54 10.85 5.52
CA GLN A 186 -20.23 11.52 4.26
C GLN A 186 -20.54 13.03 4.27
N GLN A 187 -21.43 13.51 5.12
CA GLN A 187 -21.81 14.92 5.17
C GLN A 187 -20.83 15.80 5.95
N ASP A 188 -19.95 15.22 6.75
CA ASP A 188 -19.00 15.96 7.61
C ASP A 188 -17.78 16.48 6.86
N TYR A 189 -17.56 16.08 5.63
CA TYR A 189 -16.35 16.41 4.87
C TYR A 189 -16.69 17.01 3.49
N ILE A 190 -15.88 17.98 3.08
CA ILE A 190 -15.90 18.57 1.73
C ILE A 190 -14.73 17.98 0.96
N ARG A 191 -15.01 17.29 -0.16
CA ARG A 191 -13.98 16.83 -1.07
C ARG A 191 -13.46 17.98 -1.93
N ARG A 192 -12.13 18.11 -2.01
CA ARG A 192 -11.40 19.07 -2.84
C ARG A 192 -10.47 18.35 -3.80
N ASP A 193 -10.33 18.88 -5.00
CA ASP A 193 -9.30 18.40 -5.93
C ASP A 193 -7.92 18.75 -5.41
N ALA A 194 -7.00 17.78 -5.47
CA ALA A 194 -5.62 18.02 -5.06
C ALA A 194 -4.72 18.49 -6.22
N VAL A 195 -5.12 18.27 -7.46
CA VAL A 195 -4.43 18.88 -8.62
C VAL A 195 -4.76 20.37 -8.67
N SER A 196 -3.72 21.21 -8.78
CA SER A 196 -3.85 22.67 -8.71
C SER A 196 -4.50 23.28 -9.96
N ASP A 197 -5.22 24.40 -9.78
CA ASP A 197 -5.72 25.18 -10.91
C ASP A 197 -4.60 25.76 -11.76
N PHE A 198 -3.46 26.12 -11.14
CA PHE A 198 -2.29 26.60 -11.85
C PHE A 198 -1.80 25.66 -12.96
N ILE A 199 -1.69 24.35 -12.67
CA ILE A 199 -1.26 23.38 -13.68
C ILE A 199 -2.37 23.05 -14.66
N LEU A 200 -3.63 23.08 -14.22
CA LEU A 200 -4.78 22.90 -15.07
C LEU A 200 -4.87 24.01 -16.13
N ASP A 201 -4.74 25.30 -15.73
CA ASP A 201 -4.77 26.44 -16.64
C ASP A 201 -3.62 26.39 -17.67
N LYS A 202 -2.42 26.00 -17.22
CA LYS A 202 -1.29 25.76 -18.13
C LYS A 202 -1.56 24.66 -19.14
N ALA A 203 -2.09 23.52 -18.67
CA ALA A 203 -2.38 22.39 -19.53
C ALA A 203 -3.50 22.71 -20.52
N LYS A 204 -4.55 23.42 -20.09
CA LYS A 204 -5.62 23.88 -20.99
C LYS A 204 -5.11 24.82 -22.08
N LYS A 205 -4.28 25.79 -21.73
CA LYS A 205 -3.66 26.70 -22.73
C LYS A 205 -2.84 25.95 -23.77
N GLN A 206 -2.19 24.86 -23.39
CA GLN A 206 -1.28 24.12 -24.26
C GLN A 206 -1.96 23.00 -25.05
N TYR A 207 -2.96 22.31 -24.45
CA TYR A 207 -3.55 21.09 -25.00
C TYR A 207 -5.03 21.19 -25.31
N GLY A 208 -5.67 22.33 -24.96
CA GLY A 208 -7.09 22.59 -25.20
C GLY A 208 -7.96 22.53 -23.94
N GLU A 209 -9.14 23.18 -24.02
CA GLU A 209 -10.05 23.39 -22.89
C GLU A 209 -10.61 22.08 -22.27
N ASN A 210 -10.56 20.97 -23.01
CA ASN A 210 -11.11 19.69 -22.57
C ASN A 210 -10.23 18.96 -21.53
N VAL A 211 -9.03 19.47 -21.21
CA VAL A 211 -8.15 18.89 -20.21
C VAL A 211 -8.77 18.99 -18.81
N THR A 212 -8.81 17.89 -18.11
CA THR A 212 -9.29 17.79 -16.73
C THR A 212 -8.16 17.60 -15.72
N LYS A 213 -8.44 17.83 -14.44
CA LYS A 213 -7.50 17.54 -13.35
C LYS A 213 -7.15 16.05 -13.26
N GLU A 214 -8.10 15.18 -13.56
CA GLU A 214 -7.85 13.75 -13.62
C GLU A 214 -6.90 13.38 -14.77
N ASP A 215 -7.02 14.00 -15.94
CA ASP A 215 -6.11 13.77 -17.06
C ASP A 215 -4.67 14.12 -16.69
N ILE A 216 -4.49 15.22 -15.92
CA ILE A 216 -3.19 15.64 -15.40
C ILE A 216 -2.69 14.64 -14.34
N PHE A 217 -3.54 14.17 -13.44
CA PHE A 217 -3.19 13.18 -12.43
C PHE A 217 -2.66 11.89 -13.08
N TYR A 218 -3.37 11.36 -14.08
CA TYR A 218 -2.92 10.17 -14.79
C TYR A 218 -1.75 10.43 -15.74
N TYR A 219 -1.64 11.64 -16.31
CA TYR A 219 -0.44 12.06 -17.02
C TYR A 219 0.80 11.96 -16.12
N VAL A 220 0.72 12.47 -14.89
CA VAL A 220 1.81 12.35 -13.90
C VAL A 220 2.15 10.89 -13.66
N TYR A 221 1.16 10.04 -13.43
CA TYR A 221 1.40 8.62 -13.16
C TYR A 221 2.05 7.91 -14.35
N GLY A 222 1.55 8.13 -15.56
CA GLY A 222 2.15 7.57 -16.78
C GLY A 222 3.58 8.08 -17.02
N PHE A 223 3.80 9.38 -16.86
CA PHE A 223 5.10 10.00 -17.08
C PHE A 223 6.17 9.50 -16.11
N LEU A 224 5.80 9.27 -14.85
CA LEU A 224 6.71 8.69 -13.84
C LEU A 224 7.15 7.25 -14.17
N HIS A 225 6.54 6.58 -15.15
CA HIS A 225 6.97 5.29 -15.69
C HIS A 225 7.88 5.39 -16.90
N SER A 226 8.11 6.59 -17.48
CA SER A 226 9.04 6.78 -18.61
C SER A 226 10.44 6.32 -18.25
N LYS A 227 10.98 5.38 -19.03
CA LYS A 227 12.35 4.87 -18.87
C LYS A 227 13.37 5.99 -19.13
N GLU A 228 13.12 6.81 -20.14
CA GLU A 228 13.98 7.93 -20.53
C GLU A 228 14.07 8.96 -19.38
N TYR A 229 12.93 9.34 -18.80
CA TYR A 229 12.90 10.26 -17.65
C TYR A 229 13.66 9.70 -16.44
N ARG A 230 13.42 8.45 -16.10
CA ARG A 230 14.09 7.81 -14.95
C ARG A 230 15.60 7.70 -15.14
N VAL A 231 16.05 7.43 -16.36
CA VAL A 231 17.49 7.34 -16.68
C VAL A 231 18.13 8.72 -16.69
N ALA A 232 17.52 9.70 -17.40
CA ALA A 232 18.06 11.06 -17.52
C ALA A 232 18.19 11.76 -16.16
N PHE A 233 17.23 11.56 -15.25
CA PHE A 233 17.18 12.24 -13.95
C PHE A 233 17.45 11.31 -12.76
N ALA A 234 18.10 10.16 -12.97
CA ALA A 234 18.33 9.16 -11.92
C ALA A 234 18.97 9.71 -10.65
N ASN A 235 19.93 10.63 -10.78
CA ASN A 235 20.61 11.26 -9.64
C ASN A 235 19.76 12.31 -8.93
N ASP A 236 18.95 13.05 -9.68
CA ASP A 236 18.06 14.09 -9.14
C ASP A 236 16.89 13.45 -8.39
N LEU A 237 16.32 12.39 -8.93
CA LEU A 237 15.23 11.63 -8.32
C LEU A 237 15.60 10.99 -6.96
N LYS A 238 16.89 10.84 -6.67
CA LYS A 238 17.37 10.43 -5.32
C LYS A 238 17.46 11.60 -4.35
N LYS A 239 17.63 12.83 -4.84
CA LYS A 239 17.89 14.01 -4.01
C LYS A 239 16.70 14.91 -3.83
N MET A 240 15.74 14.87 -4.74
CA MET A 240 14.56 15.74 -4.73
C MET A 240 13.34 15.02 -5.32
N LEU A 241 12.17 15.59 -5.05
CA LEU A 241 10.93 15.13 -5.68
C LEU A 241 10.93 15.35 -7.19
N PRO A 242 10.27 14.49 -7.97
CA PRO A 242 10.19 14.61 -9.41
C PRO A 242 9.72 16.00 -9.86
N ARG A 243 10.43 16.58 -10.81
CA ARG A 243 10.02 17.77 -11.55
C ARG A 243 9.52 17.34 -12.91
N LEU A 244 8.24 17.59 -13.18
CA LEU A 244 7.58 17.12 -14.39
C LEU A 244 7.36 18.29 -15.36
N PRO A 245 7.82 18.19 -16.62
CA PRO A 245 7.46 19.16 -17.64
C PRO A 245 6.01 18.95 -18.10
N LEU A 246 5.40 19.95 -18.70
CA LEU A 246 4.32 19.75 -19.67
C LEU A 246 4.99 19.56 -21.03
N LEU A 247 4.73 18.46 -21.71
CA LEU A 247 5.34 18.11 -23.00
C LEU A 247 4.89 19.08 -24.09
N LYS A 248 5.72 19.34 -25.09
CA LYS A 248 5.41 20.29 -26.18
C LYS A 248 4.18 19.85 -26.97
N GLU A 249 4.08 18.58 -27.30
CA GLU A 249 3.06 18.03 -28.18
C GLU A 249 1.84 17.52 -27.40
N ALA A 250 0.65 17.94 -27.76
CA ALA A 250 -0.59 17.49 -27.17
C ALA A 250 -0.78 15.97 -27.26
N LYS A 251 -0.38 15.38 -28.41
CA LYS A 251 -0.46 13.92 -28.60
C LYS A 251 0.29 13.13 -27.53
N ASP A 252 1.47 13.62 -27.10
CA ASP A 252 2.32 12.95 -26.13
C ASP A 252 1.73 13.09 -24.71
N PHE A 253 1.20 14.26 -24.36
CA PHE A 253 0.45 14.44 -23.12
C PHE A 253 -0.70 13.43 -23.02
N TRP A 254 -1.53 13.32 -24.06
CA TRP A 254 -2.65 12.39 -24.08
C TRP A 254 -2.21 10.93 -24.07
N ALA A 255 -1.11 10.61 -24.75
CA ALA A 255 -0.56 9.26 -24.72
C ALA A 255 -0.10 8.86 -23.32
N PHE A 256 0.62 9.75 -22.60
CA PHE A 256 0.99 9.51 -21.19
C PHE A 256 -0.21 9.45 -20.25
N SER A 257 -1.20 10.33 -20.42
CA SER A 257 -2.41 10.32 -19.62
C SER A 257 -3.20 9.02 -19.80
N LYS A 258 -3.37 8.56 -21.04
CA LYS A 258 -4.03 7.28 -21.35
C LYS A 258 -3.26 6.08 -20.80
N ALA A 259 -1.94 6.05 -20.98
CA ALA A 259 -1.10 5.01 -20.42
C ALA A 259 -1.14 5.00 -18.89
N GLY A 260 -1.13 6.19 -18.26
CA GLY A 260 -1.26 6.34 -16.82
C GLY A 260 -2.58 5.80 -16.27
N ARG A 261 -3.70 6.00 -16.99
CA ARG A 261 -5.00 5.38 -16.63
C ARG A 261 -4.95 3.86 -16.73
N ALA A 262 -4.37 3.32 -17.80
CA ALA A 262 -4.23 1.87 -17.98
C ALA A 262 -3.33 1.24 -16.89
N LEU A 263 -2.19 1.87 -16.58
CA LEU A 263 -1.31 1.45 -15.49
C LEU A 263 -2.02 1.54 -14.13
N ALA A 264 -2.79 2.61 -13.89
CA ALA A 264 -3.54 2.78 -12.65
C ALA A 264 -4.59 1.69 -12.48
N GLU A 265 -5.32 1.34 -13.52
CA GLU A 265 -6.32 0.25 -13.50
C GLU A 265 -5.67 -1.08 -13.09
N LEU A 266 -4.54 -1.43 -13.71
CA LEU A 266 -3.79 -2.64 -13.37
C LEU A 266 -3.30 -2.62 -11.91
N HIS A 267 -2.73 -1.49 -11.46
CA HIS A 267 -2.07 -1.43 -10.16
C HIS A 267 -3.03 -1.20 -8.98
N LEU A 268 -4.19 -0.59 -9.19
CA LEU A 268 -5.23 -0.45 -8.18
C LEU A 268 -6.04 -1.73 -7.99
N ASN A 269 -6.23 -2.48 -9.07
CA ASN A 269 -7.07 -3.66 -9.11
C ASN A 269 -6.28 -4.95 -9.32
N TYR A 270 -4.99 -4.96 -8.96
CA TYR A 270 -4.05 -6.06 -9.20
C TYR A 270 -4.54 -7.43 -8.69
N GLU A 271 -5.41 -7.46 -7.66
CA GLU A 271 -6.01 -8.69 -7.12
C GLU A 271 -7.13 -9.25 -8.00
N SER A 272 -7.66 -8.46 -8.93
CA SER A 272 -8.80 -8.79 -9.79
C SER A 272 -8.41 -8.92 -11.27
N VAL A 273 -7.15 -8.67 -11.61
CA VAL A 273 -6.65 -8.87 -12.99
C VAL A 273 -6.69 -10.37 -13.29
N PRO A 274 -7.22 -10.79 -14.44
CA PRO A 274 -7.24 -12.21 -14.80
C PRO A 274 -5.85 -12.86 -14.72
N PRO A 275 -5.76 -14.13 -14.34
CA PRO A 275 -4.50 -14.88 -14.36
C PRO A 275 -3.78 -14.80 -15.70
N PHE A 276 -2.45 -14.84 -15.70
CA PHE A 276 -1.68 -14.93 -16.95
C PHE A 276 -1.89 -16.30 -17.61
N GLU A 277 -2.50 -16.31 -18.79
CA GLU A 277 -2.89 -17.54 -19.49
C GLU A 277 -1.70 -18.45 -19.90
N GLY A 278 -0.50 -17.87 -20.04
CA GLY A 278 0.71 -18.62 -20.41
C GLY A 278 1.37 -19.37 -19.24
N ALA A 279 1.00 -19.09 -17.99
CA ALA A 279 1.54 -19.80 -16.84
C ALA A 279 0.80 -21.10 -16.58
N GLU A 280 1.55 -22.13 -16.19
CA GLU A 280 0.98 -23.45 -15.87
C GLU A 280 1.07 -23.71 -14.36
N VAL A 281 -0.05 -24.10 -13.77
CA VAL A 281 -0.10 -24.57 -12.38
C VAL A 281 0.05 -26.11 -12.38
N VAL A 282 1.16 -26.59 -11.87
CA VAL A 282 1.48 -28.01 -11.81
C VAL A 282 1.27 -28.50 -10.37
N HIS A 283 0.46 -29.56 -10.24
CA HIS A 283 0.19 -30.22 -8.95
C HIS A 283 1.02 -31.50 -8.85
N THR A 284 1.77 -31.64 -7.76
CA THR A 284 2.43 -32.90 -7.42
C THR A 284 1.37 -33.89 -6.91
N PRO A 285 1.27 -35.11 -7.45
CA PRO A 285 0.32 -36.10 -7.00
C PRO A 285 0.46 -36.40 -5.50
N LEU A 286 -0.67 -36.60 -4.83
CA LEU A 286 -0.70 -37.06 -3.43
C LEU A 286 -0.17 -38.47 -3.31
N THR A 287 0.60 -38.77 -2.27
CA THR A 287 0.91 -40.13 -1.89
C THR A 287 -0.39 -40.84 -1.34
N ILE A 288 -0.44 -42.14 -1.42
CA ILE A 288 -1.61 -42.92 -0.94
C ILE A 288 -1.93 -42.59 0.54
N SER A 289 -0.92 -42.42 1.38
CA SER A 289 -1.06 -42.03 2.79
C SER A 289 -1.67 -40.64 2.98
N GLU A 290 -1.32 -39.69 2.15
CA GLU A 290 -1.83 -38.30 2.17
C GLU A 290 -3.27 -38.25 1.64
N THR A 291 -3.59 -39.06 0.62
CA THR A 291 -4.95 -39.21 0.10
C THR A 291 -5.90 -39.78 1.16
N MET A 292 -5.46 -40.78 1.91
CA MET A 292 -6.27 -41.35 3.00
C MET A 292 -6.49 -40.38 4.16
N LYS A 293 -5.49 -39.61 4.56
CA LYS A 293 -5.63 -38.55 5.57
C LYS A 293 -6.58 -37.44 5.10
N SER A 294 -6.52 -37.06 3.84
CA SER A 294 -7.36 -36.02 3.27
C SER A 294 -8.82 -36.41 3.20
N LEU A 295 -9.13 -37.68 2.88
CA LEU A 295 -10.49 -38.21 2.86
C LEU A 295 -11.15 -38.27 4.24
N SER A 296 -10.35 -38.38 5.32
CA SER A 296 -10.87 -38.50 6.69
C SER A 296 -11.16 -37.15 7.38
N GLN A 297 -10.64 -36.01 6.87
CA GLN A 297 -10.68 -34.74 7.59
C GLN A 297 -11.61 -33.68 7.01
N GLY A 298 -12.22 -33.86 5.82
CA GLY A 298 -13.18 -32.89 5.25
C GLY A 298 -12.67 -31.46 4.98
N GLU A 299 -11.45 -31.13 5.42
CA GLU A 299 -10.83 -29.78 5.37
C GLU A 299 -9.88 -29.59 4.16
N ILE A 300 -9.99 -30.41 3.15
CA ILE A 300 -9.00 -30.57 2.06
C ILE A 300 -8.72 -29.28 1.27
N LYS A 301 -9.69 -28.37 1.15
CA LYS A 301 -9.57 -27.23 0.23
C LYS A 301 -8.55 -26.16 0.63
N TYR A 302 -8.36 -25.89 1.93
CA TYR A 302 -7.45 -24.85 2.39
C TYR A 302 -6.01 -25.36 2.48
N ALA A 303 -5.78 -26.55 3.03
CA ALA A 303 -4.45 -27.11 3.23
C ALA A 303 -3.65 -27.26 1.91
N ASP A 304 -4.33 -27.55 0.80
CA ASP A 304 -3.67 -27.71 -0.51
C ASP A 304 -3.08 -26.40 -1.04
N TYR A 305 -3.69 -25.27 -0.69
CA TYR A 305 -3.31 -23.94 -1.18
C TYR A 305 -2.55 -23.10 -0.14
N GLU A 306 -2.36 -23.59 1.09
CA GLU A 306 -1.62 -22.87 2.11
C GLU A 306 -0.16 -22.64 1.68
N VAL A 307 0.33 -21.42 1.93
CA VAL A 307 1.70 -20.99 1.67
C VAL A 307 2.43 -20.79 2.97
N GLN A 308 3.55 -21.47 3.14
CA GLN A 308 4.53 -21.14 4.17
C GLN A 308 5.60 -20.20 3.62
N LYS A 309 6.14 -20.53 2.45
CA LYS A 309 7.17 -19.76 1.75
C LYS A 309 7.22 -20.17 0.28
N MET A 310 7.09 -19.20 -0.61
CA MET A 310 7.36 -19.38 -2.03
C MET A 310 8.85 -19.24 -2.32
N GLN A 311 9.37 -19.97 -3.31
CA GLN A 311 10.79 -19.90 -3.68
C GLN A 311 11.02 -20.27 -5.14
N PHE A 312 12.14 -19.83 -5.71
CA PHE A 312 12.62 -20.34 -6.98
C PHE A 312 13.28 -21.70 -6.78
N PRO A 313 13.17 -22.63 -7.76
CA PRO A 313 13.90 -23.92 -7.69
C PRO A 313 15.43 -23.74 -7.60
N LYS A 314 15.93 -22.77 -8.37
CA LYS A 314 17.34 -22.31 -8.34
C LYS A 314 17.35 -20.79 -8.49
N LYS A 315 18.41 -20.13 -8.04
CA LYS A 315 18.54 -18.67 -8.05
C LYS A 315 18.27 -18.04 -9.42
N ASP A 316 18.71 -18.68 -10.48
CA ASP A 316 18.60 -18.17 -11.85
C ASP A 316 17.41 -18.75 -12.63
N GLN A 317 16.66 -19.68 -12.04
CA GLN A 317 15.48 -20.29 -12.65
C GLN A 317 14.21 -19.51 -12.26
N LYS A 318 13.95 -18.42 -12.97
CA LYS A 318 12.82 -17.53 -12.70
C LYS A 318 11.53 -17.86 -13.47
N ASP A 319 11.59 -18.78 -14.40
CA ASP A 319 10.44 -19.29 -15.16
C ASP A 319 9.51 -20.19 -14.33
N THR A 320 9.95 -20.58 -13.12
CA THR A 320 9.24 -21.49 -12.24
C THR A 320 9.28 -20.99 -10.79
N ILE A 321 8.14 -21.02 -10.12
CA ILE A 321 8.02 -20.74 -8.67
C ILE A 321 7.45 -21.98 -7.99
N ILE A 322 8.16 -22.48 -6.99
CA ILE A 322 7.64 -23.47 -6.04
C ILE A 322 6.75 -22.68 -5.07
N TYR A 323 5.43 -22.82 -5.26
CA TYR A 323 4.42 -22.12 -4.45
C TYR A 323 4.31 -22.72 -3.04
N ASN A 324 4.23 -24.05 -2.98
CA ASN A 324 4.31 -24.84 -1.74
C ASN A 324 4.82 -26.26 -2.07
N SER A 325 4.73 -27.21 -1.15
CA SER A 325 5.19 -28.58 -1.36
C SER A 325 4.40 -29.35 -2.46
N ARG A 326 3.25 -28.86 -2.88
CA ARG A 326 2.32 -29.53 -3.81
C ARG A 326 2.11 -28.78 -5.12
N ILE A 327 2.33 -27.46 -5.12
CA ILE A 327 2.00 -26.60 -6.26
C ILE A 327 3.27 -25.90 -6.73
N SER A 328 3.48 -25.93 -8.02
CA SER A 328 4.47 -25.10 -8.71
C SER A 328 3.77 -24.32 -9.84
N VAL A 329 4.19 -23.07 -10.03
CA VAL A 329 3.78 -22.23 -11.16
C VAL A 329 4.93 -22.18 -12.13
N CYS A 330 4.72 -22.69 -13.35
CA CYS A 330 5.72 -22.84 -14.39
C CYS A 330 5.42 -21.94 -15.59
N LYS A 331 6.36 -21.84 -16.53
CA LYS A 331 6.25 -21.05 -17.76
C LYS A 331 6.00 -19.55 -17.51
N ILE A 332 6.56 -19.01 -16.44
CA ILE A 332 6.50 -17.58 -16.16
C ILE A 332 7.41 -16.85 -17.15
N PRO A 333 6.91 -15.88 -17.93
CA PRO A 333 7.74 -15.16 -18.89
C PRO A 333 8.74 -14.25 -18.16
N LEU A 334 10.01 -14.24 -18.61
CA LEU A 334 11.03 -13.39 -18.01
C LEU A 334 10.66 -11.90 -18.05
N LYS A 335 9.88 -11.48 -19.02
CA LYS A 335 9.33 -10.12 -19.13
C LYS A 335 8.54 -9.69 -17.87
N ALA A 336 7.90 -10.62 -17.16
CA ALA A 336 7.19 -10.31 -15.94
C ALA A 336 8.10 -9.80 -14.80
N TYR A 337 9.39 -10.04 -14.89
CA TYR A 337 10.37 -9.54 -13.90
C TYR A 337 10.94 -8.15 -14.22
N GLU A 338 10.62 -7.59 -15.40
CA GLU A 338 11.03 -6.22 -15.79
C GLU A 338 10.26 -5.15 -15.00
N TYR A 339 9.06 -5.46 -14.51
CA TYR A 339 8.31 -4.53 -13.66
C TYR A 339 8.86 -4.55 -12.23
N VAL A 340 9.74 -3.59 -11.96
CA VAL A 340 10.45 -3.44 -10.68
C VAL A 340 9.89 -2.27 -9.88
N VAL A 341 9.58 -2.52 -8.62
CA VAL A 341 9.14 -1.53 -7.64
C VAL A 341 10.03 -1.63 -6.40
N ASN A 342 10.64 -0.52 -6.00
CA ASN A 342 11.48 -0.45 -4.80
C ASN A 342 12.56 -1.56 -4.74
N GLY A 343 13.17 -1.84 -5.90
CA GLY A 343 14.32 -2.75 -6.04
C GLY A 343 14.01 -4.23 -6.15
N LYS A 344 12.73 -4.63 -6.30
CA LYS A 344 12.30 -6.01 -6.56
C LYS A 344 11.18 -6.04 -7.59
N SER A 345 11.06 -7.12 -8.35
CA SER A 345 9.90 -7.32 -9.20
C SER A 345 8.61 -7.47 -8.37
N ALA A 346 7.47 -7.17 -8.97
CA ALA A 346 6.17 -7.35 -8.32
C ALA A 346 5.95 -8.79 -7.84
N ILE A 347 6.41 -9.77 -8.63
CA ILE A 347 6.38 -11.20 -8.29
C ILE A 347 7.21 -11.48 -7.04
N GLU A 348 8.45 -10.98 -6.96
CA GLU A 348 9.33 -11.17 -5.80
C GLU A 348 8.76 -10.51 -4.54
N TRP A 349 8.01 -9.39 -4.66
CA TRP A 349 7.29 -8.81 -3.54
C TRP A 349 6.21 -9.75 -3.00
N VAL A 350 5.39 -10.35 -3.87
CA VAL A 350 4.36 -11.32 -3.46
C VAL A 350 5.02 -12.53 -2.79
N MET A 351 6.07 -13.11 -3.40
CA MET A 351 6.80 -14.25 -2.83
C MET A 351 7.36 -13.95 -1.44
N GLU A 352 7.88 -12.75 -1.23
CA GLU A 352 8.49 -12.36 0.05
C GLU A 352 7.45 -12.06 1.13
N ARG A 353 6.34 -11.43 0.76
CA ARG A 353 5.37 -10.89 1.72
C ARG A 353 4.26 -11.87 2.07
N TYR A 354 3.85 -12.70 1.13
CA TYR A 354 2.82 -13.72 1.38
C TYR A 354 3.46 -15.01 1.93
N LYS A 355 4.10 -14.86 3.10
CA LYS A 355 4.63 -15.95 3.92
C LYS A 355 4.22 -15.76 5.36
N MET A 356 4.11 -16.84 6.10
CA MET A 356 3.89 -16.77 7.55
C MET A 356 5.07 -16.06 8.22
N THR A 357 4.79 -15.06 9.04
CA THR A 357 5.78 -14.28 9.78
C THR A 357 5.49 -14.38 11.27
N ASP A 358 6.45 -14.86 12.04
CA ASP A 358 6.41 -14.90 13.50
C ASP A 358 7.25 -13.74 14.06
N TYR A 359 6.61 -12.81 14.73
CA TYR A 359 7.26 -11.72 15.45
C TYR A 359 7.64 -12.19 16.85
N LYS A 360 8.81 -12.77 17.00
CA LYS A 360 9.30 -13.45 18.22
C LYS A 360 9.13 -12.62 19.50
N GLU A 361 9.38 -11.32 19.46
CA GLU A 361 9.31 -10.44 20.63
C GLU A 361 7.84 -10.25 21.11
N SER A 362 6.93 -10.01 20.20
CA SER A 362 5.51 -9.83 20.51
C SER A 362 4.72 -11.15 20.55
N ARG A 363 5.29 -12.24 20.05
CA ARG A 363 4.63 -13.54 19.83
C ARG A 363 3.40 -13.44 18.92
N ILE A 364 3.35 -12.40 18.10
CA ILE A 364 2.28 -12.22 17.12
C ILE A 364 2.66 -12.96 15.85
N VAL A 365 1.76 -13.80 15.37
CA VAL A 365 1.86 -14.46 14.08
C VAL A 365 1.04 -13.67 13.06
N ASN A 366 1.66 -13.34 11.93
CA ASN A 366 0.98 -12.74 10.80
C ASN A 366 1.02 -13.74 9.64
N ASN A 367 -0.12 -14.37 9.37
CA ASN A 367 -0.25 -15.46 8.42
C ASN A 367 -1.18 -15.05 7.27
N PRO A 368 -0.69 -14.94 6.01
CA PRO A 368 -1.54 -14.57 4.87
C PRO A 368 -2.64 -15.61 4.57
N ASN A 369 -2.46 -16.87 4.98
CA ASN A 369 -3.47 -17.91 4.79
C ASN A 369 -4.73 -17.65 5.64
N ASP A 370 -4.64 -16.89 6.73
CA ASP A 370 -5.80 -16.53 7.54
C ASP A 370 -6.74 -15.61 6.76
N TRP A 371 -6.21 -14.71 5.92
CA TRP A 371 -7.04 -13.91 5.02
C TRP A 371 -7.79 -14.77 4.00
N ALA A 372 -7.14 -15.79 3.43
CA ALA A 372 -7.80 -16.74 2.54
C ALA A 372 -8.97 -17.45 3.22
N LYS A 373 -8.82 -17.80 4.50
CA LYS A 373 -9.88 -18.41 5.32
C LYS A 373 -11.01 -17.41 5.62
N GLU A 374 -10.68 -16.20 6.05
CA GLU A 374 -11.67 -15.15 6.35
C GLU A 374 -12.50 -14.75 5.12
N THR A 375 -11.91 -14.76 3.93
CA THR A 375 -12.61 -14.43 2.67
C THR A 375 -13.32 -15.61 2.03
N GLY A 376 -13.14 -16.82 2.54
CA GLY A 376 -13.69 -18.04 1.96
C GLY A 376 -13.06 -18.46 0.61
N ASN A 377 -11.91 -17.87 0.25
CA ASN A 377 -11.18 -18.19 -0.98
C ASN A 377 -9.84 -18.89 -0.69
N PRO A 378 -9.80 -20.24 -0.70
CA PRO A 378 -8.57 -20.99 -0.44
C PRO A 378 -7.45 -20.72 -1.46
N LYS A 379 -7.79 -20.32 -2.68
CA LYS A 379 -6.84 -20.04 -3.77
C LYS A 379 -6.35 -18.60 -3.80
N TYR A 380 -6.81 -17.74 -2.89
CA TYR A 380 -6.53 -16.29 -2.94
C TYR A 380 -5.06 -15.95 -3.24
N ILE A 381 -4.10 -16.58 -2.55
CA ILE A 381 -2.68 -16.27 -2.71
C ILE A 381 -2.15 -16.78 -4.06
N LEU A 382 -2.62 -17.95 -4.53
CA LEU A 382 -2.25 -18.48 -5.85
C LEU A 382 -2.83 -17.61 -6.97
N ASP A 383 -4.11 -17.25 -6.87
CA ASP A 383 -4.78 -16.37 -7.82
C ASP A 383 -4.08 -14.99 -7.87
N LEU A 384 -3.70 -14.45 -6.71
CA LEU A 384 -2.92 -13.23 -6.63
C LEU A 384 -1.56 -13.34 -7.33
N LEU A 385 -0.83 -14.44 -7.14
CA LEU A 385 0.46 -14.66 -7.82
C LEU A 385 0.27 -14.67 -9.35
N LEU A 386 -0.73 -15.39 -9.83
CA LEU A 386 -1.03 -15.47 -11.28
C LEU A 386 -1.49 -14.12 -11.84
N SER A 387 -2.29 -13.36 -11.09
CA SER A 387 -2.69 -12.00 -11.44
C SER A 387 -1.49 -11.06 -11.50
N ILE A 388 -0.58 -11.11 -10.54
CA ILE A 388 0.63 -10.27 -10.51
C ILE A 388 1.57 -10.59 -11.69
N ILE A 389 1.66 -11.83 -12.14
CA ILE A 389 2.40 -12.17 -13.36
C ILE A 389 1.80 -11.41 -14.55
N ASN A 390 0.47 -11.43 -14.71
CA ASN A 390 -0.21 -10.71 -15.78
C ASN A 390 -0.08 -9.19 -15.66
N VAL A 391 -0.29 -8.63 -14.45
CA VAL A 391 -0.05 -7.21 -14.17
C VAL A 391 1.35 -6.79 -14.59
N SER A 392 2.35 -7.61 -14.27
CA SER A 392 3.76 -7.31 -14.57
C SER A 392 4.03 -7.30 -16.08
N VAL A 393 3.52 -8.28 -16.81
CA VAL A 393 3.65 -8.37 -18.27
C VAL A 393 2.98 -7.17 -18.94
N GLN A 394 1.71 -6.90 -18.61
CA GLN A 394 0.97 -5.77 -19.17
C GLN A 394 1.61 -4.42 -18.83
N THR A 395 2.13 -4.27 -17.61
CA THR A 395 2.85 -3.05 -17.20
C THR A 395 4.10 -2.84 -18.06
N ALA A 396 4.91 -3.90 -18.26
CA ALA A 396 6.09 -3.82 -19.13
C ALA A 396 5.72 -3.44 -20.56
N GLU A 397 4.65 -4.02 -21.10
CA GLU A 397 4.15 -3.70 -22.45
C GLU A 397 3.64 -2.26 -22.59
N ILE A 398 2.91 -1.75 -21.61
CA ILE A 398 2.45 -0.35 -21.61
C ILE A 398 3.64 0.59 -21.55
N VAL A 399 4.61 0.31 -20.67
CA VAL A 399 5.81 1.14 -20.51
C VAL A 399 6.67 1.16 -21.78
N GLU A 400 6.79 0.05 -22.49
CA GLU A 400 7.51 -0.01 -23.79
C GLU A 400 6.85 0.84 -24.89
N ARG A 401 5.54 1.05 -24.83
CA ARG A 401 4.78 1.84 -25.82
C ARG A 401 4.65 3.32 -25.46
N LEU A 402 5.22 3.74 -24.31
CA LEU A 402 5.22 5.17 -23.93
C LEU A 402 5.96 6.01 -24.96
N PRO A 403 5.51 7.25 -25.22
CA PRO A 403 6.25 8.19 -26.06
C PRO A 403 7.67 8.40 -25.53
N LYS A 404 8.64 8.49 -26.42
CA LYS A 404 10.00 8.91 -26.03
C LYS A 404 9.95 10.40 -25.74
N ALA A 405 10.11 10.75 -24.47
CA ALA A 405 10.18 12.14 -24.06
C ALA A 405 11.62 12.65 -24.28
N GLU A 406 11.76 13.72 -25.07
CA GLU A 406 13.02 14.44 -25.23
C GLU A 406 13.12 15.49 -24.11
N PHE A 407 14.23 15.51 -23.40
CA PHE A 407 14.54 16.49 -22.35
C PHE A 407 15.64 17.40 -22.86
N GLU A 408 15.31 18.66 -23.07
CA GLU A 408 16.28 19.73 -23.39
C GLU A 408 16.97 20.20 -22.11
#